data_37bfc343e395ff9f34f61ed461ba01aa
#
_entry.id   37bfc343e395ff9f34f61ed461ba01aa
#
_cell.length_a   1.000
_cell.length_b   1.000
_cell.length_c   1.000
_cell.angle_alpha   90.00
_cell.angle_beta   90.00
_cell.angle_gamma   90.00
#
_symmetry.space_group_name_H-M   'P 1'
#
loop_
_entity.id
_entity.type
_entity.pdbx_description
1 polymer ?
#
loop_
_entity_poly.entity_id
_entity_poly.type
_entity_poly.pdbx_seq_one_letter_code
_entity_poly.pdbx_strand_id
1 'polypeptide(L)'
;FQIANDTDALIICGTTGEASTMSDEVQIECIRFAKEAAAGRVPVIAGAGSNDTAHCIALAQGCEKAGADAVLLVTPYYNKATQKGLILHYTAVANSINIPIILYNVPGRTGCNIAPKTVAELAKVKNIVAVKEASGNLSQVAEIAALVGPDFDIYSGNDDQILPVLSLGGKGVISVLSNVAPKQTHDMVMHYLNGDTKAATKLQLDAIELISALFCEVNPIPVKTALNEMGYAVGPCVAPLCEMEPKNLETLRTALKNYGLI
;
A
#
# COMPACT_ATOMS: atom_id res chain seq x y z
N PHE A 1 -6.74 -9.18 -14.31
CA PHE A 1 -6.06 -10.18 -13.45
C PHE A 1 -6.45 -9.99 -12.00
N GLN A 2 -6.23 -8.81 -11.40
CA GLN A 2 -6.49 -8.52 -9.99
C GLN A 2 -7.94 -8.81 -9.58
N ILE A 3 -8.91 -8.21 -10.28
CA ILE A 3 -10.35 -8.37 -9.98
C ILE A 3 -10.80 -9.82 -10.16
N ALA A 4 -10.28 -10.54 -11.18
CA ALA A 4 -10.60 -11.94 -11.43
C ALA A 4 -9.99 -12.90 -10.38
N ASN A 5 -9.14 -12.40 -9.50
CA ASN A 5 -8.49 -13.13 -8.42
C ASN A 5 -8.81 -12.52 -7.04
N ASP A 6 -10.01 -11.99 -6.89
CA ASP A 6 -10.62 -11.54 -5.64
C ASP A 6 -9.90 -10.38 -4.92
N THR A 7 -9.15 -9.53 -5.65
CA THR A 7 -8.60 -8.30 -5.06
C THR A 7 -9.75 -7.37 -4.63
N ASP A 8 -9.75 -6.95 -3.36
CA ASP A 8 -10.84 -6.18 -2.74
C ASP A 8 -10.83 -4.69 -3.14
N ALA A 9 -9.65 -4.12 -3.43
CA ALA A 9 -9.47 -2.74 -3.87
C ALA A 9 -8.18 -2.58 -4.68
N LEU A 10 -8.13 -1.59 -5.57
CA LEU A 10 -6.94 -1.27 -6.36
C LEU A 10 -6.31 0.03 -5.86
N ILE A 11 -5.03 0.00 -5.53
CA ILE A 11 -4.26 1.22 -5.23
C ILE A 11 -3.41 1.58 -6.45
N ILE A 12 -3.70 2.73 -7.03
CA ILE A 12 -3.04 3.25 -8.21
C ILE A 12 -2.10 4.39 -7.81
N CYS A 13 -0.95 4.48 -8.46
CA CYS A 13 0.07 5.50 -8.16
C CYS A 13 0.56 5.47 -6.71
N GLY A 14 0.65 4.26 -6.11
CA GLY A 14 1.43 4.05 -4.89
C GLY A 14 2.94 3.96 -5.19
N THR A 15 3.75 3.63 -4.19
CA THR A 15 5.21 3.42 -4.35
C THR A 15 5.52 2.39 -5.42
N THR A 16 4.84 1.24 -5.39
CA THR A 16 4.98 0.16 -6.38
C THR A 16 4.55 0.60 -7.79
N GLY A 17 3.60 1.52 -7.88
CA GLY A 17 3.15 2.13 -9.13
C GLY A 17 4.05 3.27 -9.65
N GLU A 18 5.24 3.47 -9.08
CA GLU A 18 6.26 4.43 -9.54
C GLU A 18 5.76 5.90 -9.62
N ALA A 19 4.84 6.29 -8.75
CA ALA A 19 4.24 7.64 -8.76
C ALA A 19 5.29 8.77 -8.68
N SER A 20 6.41 8.55 -8.00
CA SER A 20 7.47 9.55 -7.83
C SER A 20 8.16 9.98 -9.13
N THR A 21 7.98 9.25 -10.23
CA THR A 21 8.55 9.55 -11.55
C THR A 21 7.48 9.96 -12.58
N MET A 22 6.25 10.19 -12.13
CA MET A 22 5.13 10.63 -12.98
C MET A 22 4.78 12.09 -12.69
N SER A 23 4.38 12.84 -13.72
CA SER A 23 3.74 14.14 -13.50
C SER A 23 2.34 13.97 -12.89
N ASP A 24 1.79 15.02 -12.31
CA ASP A 24 0.45 15.00 -11.73
C ASP A 24 -0.61 14.61 -12.76
N GLU A 25 -0.48 15.13 -13.99
CA GLU A 25 -1.41 14.83 -15.10
C GLU A 25 -1.40 13.33 -15.42
N VAL A 26 -0.22 12.70 -15.44
CA VAL A 26 -0.10 11.26 -15.70
C VAL A 26 -0.69 10.45 -14.54
N GLN A 27 -0.43 10.85 -13.29
CA GLN A 27 -1.02 10.18 -12.13
C GLN A 27 -2.55 10.25 -12.16
N ILE A 28 -3.12 11.43 -12.40
CA ILE A 28 -4.57 11.65 -12.49
C ILE A 28 -5.18 10.84 -13.63
N GLU A 29 -4.48 10.77 -14.78
CA GLU A 29 -4.92 9.96 -15.93
C GLU A 29 -4.92 8.45 -15.59
N CYS A 30 -3.89 7.94 -14.89
CA CYS A 30 -3.86 6.56 -14.43
C CYS A 30 -5.04 6.24 -13.50
N ILE A 31 -5.42 7.17 -12.60
CA ILE A 31 -6.57 7.00 -11.72
C ILE A 31 -7.86 6.93 -12.53
N ARG A 32 -8.06 7.86 -13.47
CA ARG A 32 -9.25 7.88 -14.34
C ARG A 32 -9.38 6.58 -15.14
N PHE A 33 -8.30 6.16 -15.78
CA PHE A 33 -8.26 4.90 -16.54
C PHE A 33 -8.58 3.68 -15.66
N ALA A 34 -7.96 3.59 -14.47
CA ALA A 34 -8.22 2.49 -13.55
C ALA A 34 -9.67 2.48 -13.05
N LYS A 35 -10.26 3.64 -12.81
CA LYS A 35 -11.67 3.78 -12.41
C LYS A 35 -12.62 3.30 -13.52
N GLU A 36 -12.36 3.70 -14.75
CA GLU A 36 -13.10 3.22 -15.94
C GLU A 36 -12.95 1.71 -16.10
N ALA A 37 -11.72 1.19 -16.02
CA ALA A 37 -11.44 -0.24 -16.15
C ALA A 37 -12.05 -1.09 -15.03
N ALA A 38 -12.04 -0.59 -13.77
CA ALA A 38 -12.68 -1.26 -12.65
C ALA A 38 -14.21 -1.33 -12.81
N ALA A 39 -14.81 -0.32 -13.46
CA ALA A 39 -16.25 -0.25 -13.75
C ALA A 39 -17.13 -0.51 -12.50
N GLY A 40 -16.72 0.04 -11.35
CA GLY A 40 -17.44 -0.11 -10.08
C GLY A 40 -17.35 -1.49 -9.41
N ARG A 41 -16.59 -2.43 -9.97
CA ARG A 41 -16.46 -3.79 -9.39
C ARG A 41 -15.65 -3.80 -8.10
N VAL A 42 -14.66 -2.94 -7.97
CA VAL A 42 -13.86 -2.73 -6.76
C VAL A 42 -13.53 -1.25 -6.60
N PRO A 43 -13.29 -0.76 -5.38
CA PRO A 43 -12.83 0.59 -5.14
C PRO A 43 -11.45 0.85 -5.78
N VAL A 44 -11.25 2.09 -6.26
CA VAL A 44 -9.96 2.59 -6.75
C VAL A 44 -9.46 3.67 -5.81
N ILE A 45 -8.31 3.42 -5.20
CA ILE A 45 -7.66 4.30 -4.22
C ILE A 45 -6.45 4.95 -4.89
N ALA A 46 -6.37 6.28 -4.82
CA ALA A 46 -5.29 7.02 -5.45
C ALA A 46 -4.13 7.27 -4.47
N GLY A 47 -2.91 6.93 -4.84
CA GLY A 47 -1.72 7.45 -4.19
C GLY A 47 -1.58 8.93 -4.53
N ALA A 48 -1.69 9.82 -3.53
CA ALA A 48 -1.68 11.28 -3.72
C ALA A 48 -0.83 12.02 -2.67
N GLY A 49 0.04 11.30 -1.95
CA GLY A 49 0.89 11.91 -0.93
C GLY A 49 2.04 12.73 -1.51
N SER A 50 2.37 13.84 -0.86
CA SER A 50 3.49 14.70 -1.20
C SER A 50 4.18 15.24 0.07
N ASN A 51 5.41 15.69 -0.07
CA ASN A 51 6.14 16.38 1.00
C ASN A 51 5.89 17.91 1.01
N ASP A 52 5.06 18.42 0.10
CA ASP A 52 4.51 19.77 0.07
C ASP A 52 2.99 19.71 0.28
N THR A 53 2.49 20.41 1.27
CA THR A 53 1.06 20.39 1.62
C THR A 53 0.18 20.94 0.50
N ALA A 54 0.60 22.03 -0.16
CA ALA A 54 -0.16 22.64 -1.25
C ALA A 54 -0.24 21.70 -2.46
N HIS A 55 0.87 21.07 -2.81
CA HIS A 55 0.92 20.06 -3.86
C HIS A 55 0.07 18.84 -3.52
N CYS A 56 0.15 18.33 -2.28
CA CYS A 56 -0.66 17.18 -1.83
C CYS A 56 -2.17 17.50 -1.94
N ILE A 57 -2.60 18.71 -1.58
CA ILE A 57 -3.98 19.18 -1.75
C ILE A 57 -4.38 19.16 -3.23
N ALA A 58 -3.57 19.79 -4.10
CA ALA A 58 -3.88 19.88 -5.53
C ALA A 58 -4.01 18.49 -6.17
N LEU A 59 -3.06 17.58 -5.88
CA LEU A 59 -3.07 16.21 -6.40
C LEU A 59 -4.27 15.41 -5.86
N ALA A 60 -4.56 15.49 -4.55
CA ALA A 60 -5.70 14.80 -3.96
C ALA A 60 -7.03 15.26 -4.56
N GLN A 61 -7.20 16.57 -4.79
CA GLN A 61 -8.36 17.13 -5.47
C GLN A 61 -8.46 16.69 -6.94
N GLY A 62 -7.31 16.59 -7.62
CA GLY A 62 -7.25 16.04 -8.99
C GLY A 62 -7.70 14.58 -9.05
N CYS A 63 -7.23 13.75 -8.09
CA CYS A 63 -7.62 12.34 -7.97
C CYS A 63 -9.13 12.19 -7.62
N GLU A 64 -9.66 13.01 -6.70
CA GLU A 64 -11.09 13.02 -6.39
C GLU A 64 -11.94 13.35 -7.65
N LYS A 65 -11.55 14.38 -8.41
CA LYS A 65 -12.22 14.73 -9.68
C LYS A 65 -12.12 13.63 -10.74
N ALA A 66 -11.04 12.85 -10.73
CA ALA A 66 -10.87 11.70 -11.63
C ALA A 66 -11.72 10.48 -11.20
N GLY A 67 -12.41 10.56 -10.07
CA GLY A 67 -13.35 9.54 -9.59
C GLY A 67 -12.73 8.54 -8.60
N ALA A 68 -11.58 8.82 -8.00
CA ALA A 68 -11.03 7.99 -6.93
C ALA A 68 -12.04 7.82 -5.79
N ASP A 69 -12.13 6.61 -5.22
CA ASP A 69 -13.01 6.32 -4.09
C ASP A 69 -12.38 6.70 -2.74
N ALA A 70 -11.05 6.78 -2.69
CA ALA A 70 -10.26 7.21 -1.53
C ALA A 70 -8.87 7.67 -1.99
N VAL A 71 -8.10 8.28 -1.07
CA VAL A 71 -6.68 8.58 -1.30
C VAL A 71 -5.79 7.92 -0.25
N LEU A 72 -4.61 7.47 -0.68
CA LEU A 72 -3.54 6.98 0.17
C LEU A 72 -2.44 8.05 0.22
N LEU A 73 -2.20 8.61 1.40
CA LEU A 73 -1.27 9.73 1.59
C LEU A 73 -0.05 9.29 2.39
N VAL A 74 1.08 9.13 1.72
CA VAL A 74 2.37 8.89 2.37
C VAL A 74 2.78 10.11 3.20
N THR A 75 3.50 9.88 4.32
CA THR A 75 4.08 10.99 5.10
C THR A 75 4.94 11.89 4.24
N PRO A 76 4.99 13.22 4.52
CA PRO A 76 6.00 14.08 3.96
C PRO A 76 7.39 13.47 4.11
N TYR A 77 8.04 13.21 3.00
CA TYR A 77 9.35 12.56 2.91
C TYR A 77 10.44 13.61 2.72
N TYR A 78 11.67 13.29 3.11
CA TYR A 78 12.86 14.10 2.94
C TYR A 78 12.94 15.32 3.87
N ASN A 79 11.96 16.24 3.89
CA ASN A 79 11.93 17.46 4.70
C ASN A 79 11.54 17.24 6.18
N LYS A 80 11.26 16.00 6.61
CA LYS A 80 11.14 15.56 8.02
C LYS A 80 10.17 16.41 8.86
N ALA A 81 8.89 16.36 8.54
CA ALA A 81 7.86 17.04 9.32
C ALA A 81 7.85 16.58 10.79
N THR A 82 7.60 17.51 11.71
CA THR A 82 7.32 17.20 13.13
C THR A 82 5.92 16.58 13.28
N GLN A 83 5.62 15.95 14.41
CA GLN A 83 4.28 15.39 14.67
C GLN A 83 3.17 16.44 14.57
N LYS A 84 3.42 17.65 15.06
CA LYS A 84 2.50 18.79 14.89
C LYS A 84 2.36 19.17 13.40
N GLY A 85 3.46 19.16 12.65
CA GLY A 85 3.44 19.41 11.20
C GLY A 85 2.64 18.36 10.44
N LEU A 86 2.74 17.07 10.83
CA LEU A 86 1.92 16.00 10.25
C LEU A 86 0.43 16.22 10.50
N ILE A 87 0.04 16.59 11.73
CA ILE A 87 -1.37 16.90 12.04
C ILE A 87 -1.87 18.05 11.16
N LEU A 88 -1.10 19.13 11.05
CA LEU A 88 -1.47 20.26 10.19
C LEU A 88 -1.58 19.88 8.72
N HIS A 89 -0.61 19.14 8.21
CA HIS A 89 -0.56 18.65 6.82
C HIS A 89 -1.79 17.81 6.48
N TYR A 90 -2.01 16.72 7.20
CA TYR A 90 -3.13 15.82 6.91
C TYR A 90 -4.49 16.46 7.14
N THR A 91 -4.63 17.30 8.16
CA THR A 91 -5.88 18.05 8.40
C THR A 91 -6.17 19.04 7.27
N ALA A 92 -5.15 19.71 6.73
CA ALA A 92 -5.33 20.61 5.59
C ALA A 92 -5.80 19.85 4.34
N VAL A 93 -5.19 18.69 4.04
CA VAL A 93 -5.64 17.85 2.93
C VAL A 93 -7.06 17.33 3.18
N ALA A 94 -7.35 16.84 4.39
CA ALA A 94 -8.67 16.33 4.75
C ALA A 94 -9.79 17.39 4.57
N ASN A 95 -9.51 18.65 4.89
CA ASN A 95 -10.44 19.75 4.71
C ASN A 95 -10.64 20.15 3.23
N SER A 96 -9.81 19.66 2.31
CA SER A 96 -9.82 20.06 0.89
C SER A 96 -10.53 19.07 -0.03
N ILE A 97 -10.84 17.86 0.45
CA ILE A 97 -11.51 16.79 -0.28
C ILE A 97 -12.63 16.15 0.56
N ASN A 98 -13.53 15.43 -0.09
CA ASN A 98 -14.67 14.76 0.58
C ASN A 98 -14.51 13.25 0.66
N ILE A 99 -13.59 12.67 -0.12
CA ILE A 99 -13.34 11.22 -0.12
C ILE A 99 -12.48 10.78 1.06
N PRO A 100 -12.57 9.51 1.47
CA PRO A 100 -11.75 8.96 2.56
C PRO A 100 -10.24 9.06 2.34
N ILE A 101 -9.52 9.24 3.42
CA ILE A 101 -8.05 9.29 3.47
C ILE A 101 -7.54 8.09 4.25
N ILE A 102 -6.56 7.40 3.67
CA ILE A 102 -5.74 6.39 4.32
C ILE A 102 -4.37 7.01 4.56
N LEU A 103 -3.96 7.15 5.81
CA LEU A 103 -2.60 7.56 6.16
C LEU A 103 -1.61 6.47 5.73
N TYR A 104 -0.42 6.84 5.25
CA TYR A 104 0.60 5.84 4.94
C TYR A 104 1.90 6.14 5.69
N ASN A 105 2.20 5.28 6.66
CA ASN A 105 3.39 5.36 7.48
C ASN A 105 4.45 4.36 7.02
N VAL A 106 5.56 4.86 6.47
CA VAL A 106 6.68 4.03 5.97
C VAL A 106 8.02 4.71 6.25
N PRO A 107 8.43 4.80 7.53
CA PRO A 107 9.58 5.58 7.96
C PRO A 107 10.91 5.14 7.31
N GLY A 108 11.03 3.87 6.94
CA GLY A 108 12.20 3.34 6.22
C GLY A 108 12.42 3.96 4.83
N ARG A 109 11.36 4.50 4.20
CA ARG A 109 11.44 5.19 2.90
C ARG A 109 11.43 6.70 3.04
N THR A 110 10.66 7.22 4.00
CA THR A 110 10.38 8.66 4.11
C THR A 110 11.31 9.39 5.07
N GLY A 111 11.91 8.66 6.02
CA GLY A 111 12.63 9.26 7.15
C GLY A 111 11.69 9.97 8.15
N CYS A 112 10.37 9.75 8.04
CA CYS A 112 9.35 10.36 8.88
C CYS A 112 8.37 9.30 9.37
N ASN A 113 8.22 9.17 10.69
CA ASN A 113 7.29 8.25 11.34
C ASN A 113 6.08 9.02 11.89
N ILE A 114 4.88 8.49 11.68
CA ILE A 114 3.67 8.97 12.38
C ILE A 114 3.62 8.25 13.72
N ALA A 115 3.79 8.97 14.82
CA ALA A 115 3.70 8.40 16.14
C ALA A 115 2.26 7.93 16.46
N PRO A 116 2.05 6.87 17.26
CA PRO A 116 0.72 6.36 17.59
C PRO A 116 -0.27 7.43 18.09
N LYS A 117 0.18 8.33 18.95
CA LYS A 117 -0.64 9.46 19.45
C LYS A 117 -1.05 10.42 18.32
N THR A 118 -0.20 10.58 17.31
CA THR A 118 -0.49 11.40 16.12
C THR A 118 -1.53 10.73 15.23
N VAL A 119 -1.44 9.40 15.04
CA VAL A 119 -2.48 8.64 14.35
C VAL A 119 -3.82 8.78 15.08
N ALA A 120 -3.83 8.62 16.40
CA ALA A 120 -5.04 8.76 17.23
C ALA A 120 -5.65 10.18 17.17
N GLU A 121 -4.82 11.22 17.05
CA GLU A 121 -5.32 12.59 16.85
C GLU A 121 -5.92 12.78 15.47
N LEU A 122 -5.26 12.25 14.42
CA LEU A 122 -5.75 12.31 13.05
C LEU A 122 -7.02 11.46 12.83
N ALA A 123 -7.18 10.36 13.54
CA ALA A 123 -8.38 9.52 13.51
C ALA A 123 -9.66 10.25 13.98
N LYS A 124 -9.53 11.42 14.63
CA LYS A 124 -10.68 12.28 14.99
C LYS A 124 -11.19 13.12 13.82
N VAL A 125 -10.42 13.21 12.72
CA VAL A 125 -10.81 13.93 11.52
C VAL A 125 -11.72 13.04 10.69
N LYS A 126 -12.93 13.50 10.40
CA LYS A 126 -14.05 12.69 9.87
C LYS A 126 -13.72 11.82 8.66
N ASN A 127 -12.93 12.31 7.71
CA ASN A 127 -12.61 11.59 6.49
C ASN A 127 -11.20 10.95 6.51
N ILE A 128 -10.48 10.99 7.64
CA ILE A 128 -9.28 10.18 7.86
C ILE A 128 -9.72 8.87 8.53
N VAL A 129 -9.79 7.78 7.74
CA VAL A 129 -10.50 6.57 8.15
C VAL A 129 -9.60 5.37 8.43
N ALA A 130 -8.35 5.44 8.01
CA ALA A 130 -7.43 4.30 8.13
C ALA A 130 -5.96 4.71 8.15
N VAL A 131 -5.12 3.76 8.54
CA VAL A 131 -3.67 3.80 8.35
C VAL A 131 -3.15 2.54 7.67
N LYS A 132 -2.32 2.71 6.63
CA LYS A 132 -1.39 1.69 6.16
C LYS A 132 -0.11 1.81 6.97
N GLU A 133 0.12 0.82 7.84
CA GLU A 133 1.29 0.80 8.72
C GLU A 133 2.37 -0.12 8.12
N ALA A 134 3.48 0.48 7.77
CA ALA A 134 4.62 -0.18 7.13
C ALA A 134 5.96 0.15 7.83
N SER A 135 5.91 0.45 9.13
CA SER A 135 7.14 0.66 9.93
C SER A 135 7.89 -0.63 10.23
N GLY A 136 7.23 -1.79 10.15
CA GLY A 136 7.76 -3.06 10.62
C GLY A 136 7.72 -3.23 12.14
N ASN A 137 7.21 -2.25 12.87
CA ASN A 137 7.18 -2.24 14.34
C ASN A 137 5.80 -2.66 14.88
N LEU A 138 5.63 -3.95 15.17
CA LEU A 138 4.37 -4.48 15.72
C LEU A 138 3.97 -3.87 17.07
N SER A 139 4.93 -3.42 17.87
CA SER A 139 4.62 -2.70 19.11
C SER A 139 3.94 -1.36 18.81
N GLN A 140 4.37 -0.65 17.77
CA GLN A 140 3.70 0.57 17.31
C GLN A 140 2.30 0.28 16.76
N VAL A 141 2.13 -0.82 16.01
CA VAL A 141 0.79 -1.26 15.55
C VAL A 141 -0.14 -1.51 16.73
N ALA A 142 0.33 -2.23 17.77
CA ALA A 142 -0.46 -2.50 18.97
C ALA A 142 -0.84 -1.20 19.72
N GLU A 143 0.08 -0.24 19.82
CA GLU A 143 -0.19 1.06 20.42
C GLU A 143 -1.23 1.87 19.62
N ILE A 144 -1.12 1.88 18.29
CA ILE A 144 -2.14 2.49 17.42
C ILE A 144 -3.50 1.83 17.67
N ALA A 145 -3.59 0.51 17.58
CA ALA A 145 -4.83 -0.24 17.79
C ALA A 145 -5.48 0.04 19.14
N ALA A 146 -4.67 0.21 20.20
CA ALA A 146 -5.16 0.55 21.54
C ALA A 146 -5.67 1.99 21.65
N LEU A 147 -5.21 2.91 20.82
CA LEU A 147 -5.53 4.34 20.88
C LEU A 147 -6.67 4.76 19.94
N VAL A 148 -6.82 4.06 18.80
CA VAL A 148 -7.90 4.35 17.83
C VAL A 148 -9.15 3.53 18.18
N GLY A 149 -10.31 4.03 17.80
CA GLY A 149 -11.56 3.30 17.99
C GLY A 149 -11.80 2.22 16.92
N PRO A 150 -12.90 1.45 17.04
CA PRO A 150 -13.22 0.36 16.10
C PRO A 150 -13.57 0.84 14.69
N ASP A 151 -13.86 2.12 14.53
CA ASP A 151 -14.23 2.75 13.25
C ASP A 151 -13.02 3.25 12.45
N PHE A 152 -11.80 3.05 12.96
CA PHE A 152 -10.55 3.40 12.29
C PHE A 152 -9.79 2.15 11.90
N ASP A 153 -9.60 1.94 10.60
CA ASP A 153 -8.99 0.73 10.07
C ASP A 153 -7.46 0.76 10.08
N ILE A 154 -6.85 -0.38 10.37
CA ILE A 154 -5.40 -0.58 10.28
C ILE A 154 -5.13 -1.64 9.22
N TYR A 155 -4.32 -1.28 8.21
CA TYR A 155 -3.85 -2.20 7.19
C TYR A 155 -2.34 -2.42 7.33
N SER A 156 -1.91 -3.68 7.23
CA SER A 156 -0.47 -3.94 7.08
C SER A 156 0.05 -3.34 5.77
N GLY A 157 1.21 -2.71 5.82
CA GLY A 157 1.97 -2.32 4.63
C GLY A 157 3.11 -3.29 4.31
N ASN A 158 3.29 -4.32 5.15
CA ASN A 158 4.33 -5.35 5.05
C ASN A 158 3.70 -6.72 4.87
N ASP A 159 4.03 -7.41 3.79
CA ASP A 159 3.44 -8.71 3.44
C ASP A 159 3.82 -9.83 4.42
N ASP A 160 4.99 -9.76 5.04
CA ASP A 160 5.45 -10.69 6.07
C ASP A 160 4.75 -10.49 7.43
N GLN A 161 4.00 -9.42 7.61
CA GLN A 161 3.31 -9.06 8.85
C GLN A 161 1.79 -9.01 8.72
N ILE A 162 1.20 -9.64 7.70
CA ILE A 162 -0.26 -9.63 7.50
C ILE A 162 -0.96 -10.20 8.73
N LEU A 163 -0.68 -11.43 9.11
CA LEU A 163 -1.33 -12.09 10.24
C LEU A 163 -1.05 -11.41 11.59
N PRO A 164 0.18 -11.02 11.91
CA PRO A 164 0.47 -10.24 13.11
C PRO A 164 -0.40 -8.96 13.22
N VAL A 165 -0.58 -8.23 12.12
CA VAL A 165 -1.43 -7.02 12.13
C VAL A 165 -2.91 -7.37 12.25
N LEU A 166 -3.39 -8.43 11.57
CA LEU A 166 -4.75 -8.93 11.74
C LEU A 166 -5.03 -9.35 13.19
N SER A 167 -4.06 -9.97 13.87
CA SER A 167 -4.19 -10.39 15.27
C SER A 167 -4.35 -9.23 16.26
N LEU A 168 -3.94 -8.03 15.85
CA LEU A 168 -4.10 -6.77 16.60
C LEU A 168 -5.35 -5.98 16.19
N GLY A 169 -6.26 -6.59 15.41
CA GLY A 169 -7.50 -5.95 14.96
C GLY A 169 -7.41 -5.28 13.58
N GLY A 170 -6.30 -5.47 12.86
CA GLY A 170 -6.16 -5.01 11.48
C GLY A 170 -7.22 -5.61 10.56
N LYS A 171 -7.48 -4.94 9.43
CA LYS A 171 -8.53 -5.31 8.47
C LYS A 171 -7.99 -6.02 7.22
N GLY A 172 -6.68 -5.95 6.98
CA GLY A 172 -6.08 -6.53 5.80
C GLY A 172 -4.68 -6.00 5.53
N VAL A 173 -4.30 -6.02 4.26
CA VAL A 173 -2.98 -5.62 3.78
C VAL A 173 -3.09 -4.75 2.53
N ILE A 174 -2.22 -3.75 2.44
CA ILE A 174 -1.94 -3.02 1.20
C ILE A 174 -0.58 -3.52 0.70
N SER A 175 -0.62 -4.49 -0.19
CA SER A 175 0.38 -5.52 -0.43
C SER A 175 1.23 -5.25 -1.68
N VAL A 176 2.47 -5.74 -1.68
CA VAL A 176 3.29 -5.96 -2.88
C VAL A 176 3.07 -7.38 -3.42
N LEU A 177 3.00 -8.38 -2.54
CA LEU A 177 2.74 -9.79 -2.89
C LEU A 177 1.48 -9.93 -3.74
N SER A 178 0.40 -9.20 -3.44
CA SER A 178 -0.86 -9.27 -4.17
C SER A 178 -0.75 -8.87 -5.65
N ASN A 179 0.31 -8.18 -6.07
CA ASN A 179 0.53 -7.90 -7.49
C ASN A 179 0.76 -9.18 -8.30
N VAL A 180 1.39 -10.19 -7.72
CA VAL A 180 1.74 -11.49 -8.36
C VAL A 180 0.89 -12.65 -7.87
N ALA A 181 0.38 -12.59 -6.63
CA ALA A 181 -0.41 -13.64 -5.98
C ALA A 181 -1.67 -13.06 -5.30
N PRO A 182 -2.58 -12.39 -6.07
CA PRO A 182 -3.75 -11.72 -5.49
C PRO A 182 -4.67 -12.68 -4.74
N LYS A 183 -5.03 -13.81 -5.34
CA LYS A 183 -5.93 -14.80 -4.74
C LYS A 183 -5.43 -15.33 -3.41
N GLN A 184 -4.16 -15.72 -3.34
CA GLN A 184 -3.55 -16.24 -2.13
C GLN A 184 -3.46 -15.18 -1.03
N THR A 185 -3.21 -13.93 -1.41
CA THR A 185 -3.19 -12.80 -0.46
C THR A 185 -4.58 -12.50 0.09
N HIS A 186 -5.60 -12.49 -0.77
CA HIS A 186 -7.01 -12.37 -0.36
C HIS A 186 -7.41 -13.52 0.58
N ASP A 187 -7.16 -14.76 0.18
CA ASP A 187 -7.53 -15.94 0.96
C ASP A 187 -6.85 -15.95 2.34
N MET A 188 -5.59 -15.53 2.42
CA MET A 188 -4.86 -15.42 3.69
C MET A 188 -5.59 -14.50 4.68
N VAL A 189 -6.01 -13.33 4.22
CA VAL A 189 -6.77 -12.36 5.04
C VAL A 189 -8.14 -12.92 5.40
N MET A 190 -8.88 -13.44 4.41
CA MET A 190 -10.25 -13.91 4.61
C MET A 190 -10.32 -15.16 5.49
N HIS A 191 -9.40 -16.11 5.37
CA HIS A 191 -9.31 -17.25 6.30
C HIS A 191 -9.12 -16.77 7.73
N TYR A 192 -8.23 -15.80 7.95
CA TYR A 192 -8.01 -15.25 9.30
C TYR A 192 -9.28 -14.58 9.85
N LEU A 193 -9.90 -13.69 9.08
CA LEU A 193 -11.11 -12.95 9.50
C LEU A 193 -12.32 -13.88 9.75
N ASN A 194 -12.39 -15.00 9.03
CA ASN A 194 -13.42 -16.04 9.20
C ASN A 194 -13.09 -17.05 10.31
N GLY A 195 -11.97 -16.88 11.04
CA GLY A 195 -11.58 -17.73 12.16
C GLY A 195 -10.75 -18.95 11.80
N ASP A 196 -10.48 -19.21 10.51
CA ASP A 196 -9.57 -20.28 10.08
C ASP A 196 -8.10 -19.82 10.13
N THR A 197 -7.63 -19.55 11.34
CA THR A 197 -6.26 -19.08 11.57
C THR A 197 -5.20 -20.09 11.14
N LYS A 198 -5.54 -21.39 11.09
CA LYS A 198 -4.62 -22.45 10.64
C LYS A 198 -4.35 -22.36 9.14
N ALA A 199 -5.39 -22.20 8.32
CA ALA A 199 -5.22 -22.01 6.88
C ALA A 199 -4.51 -20.68 6.58
N ALA A 200 -4.90 -19.60 7.25
CA ALA A 200 -4.24 -18.29 7.12
C ALA A 200 -2.74 -18.37 7.45
N THR A 201 -2.37 -19.04 8.56
CA THR A 201 -0.96 -19.22 8.96
C THR A 201 -0.19 -20.01 7.91
N LYS A 202 -0.78 -21.06 7.35
CA LYS A 202 -0.13 -21.83 6.29
C LYS A 202 0.15 -20.93 5.08
N LEU A 203 -0.82 -20.16 4.60
CA LEU A 203 -0.65 -19.24 3.45
C LEU A 203 0.43 -18.18 3.72
N GLN A 204 0.45 -17.60 4.93
CA GLN A 204 1.49 -16.64 5.31
C GLN A 204 2.89 -17.25 5.25
N LEU A 205 3.07 -18.46 5.82
CA LEU A 205 4.37 -19.10 5.90
C LEU A 205 4.82 -19.61 4.52
N ASP A 206 3.93 -20.15 3.71
CA ASP A 206 4.21 -20.57 2.34
C ASP A 206 4.68 -19.39 1.46
N ALA A 207 4.22 -18.17 1.74
CA ALA A 207 4.57 -16.98 0.97
C ALA A 207 5.90 -16.32 1.38
N ILE A 208 6.52 -16.68 2.51
CA ILE A 208 7.68 -15.95 3.05
C ILE A 208 8.88 -15.92 2.10
N GLU A 209 9.18 -17.03 1.40
CA GLU A 209 10.27 -17.07 0.42
C GLU A 209 10.02 -16.08 -0.72
N LEU A 210 8.80 -16.07 -1.28
CA LEU A 210 8.42 -15.15 -2.35
C LEU A 210 8.41 -13.70 -1.86
N ILE A 211 7.86 -13.42 -0.69
CA ILE A 211 7.88 -12.09 -0.08
C ILE A 211 9.33 -11.59 0.04
N SER A 212 10.23 -12.41 0.57
CA SER A 212 11.65 -12.05 0.70
C SER A 212 12.29 -11.75 -0.67
N ALA A 213 11.97 -12.54 -1.69
CA ALA A 213 12.47 -12.35 -3.05
C ALA A 213 11.91 -11.06 -3.70
N LEU A 214 10.66 -10.69 -3.41
CA LEU A 214 10.04 -9.44 -3.90
C LEU A 214 10.64 -8.17 -3.27
N PHE A 215 11.44 -8.31 -2.22
CA PHE A 215 12.15 -7.23 -1.53
C PHE A 215 13.67 -7.42 -1.48
N CYS A 216 14.24 -8.34 -2.26
CA CYS A 216 15.70 -8.54 -2.32
C CYS A 216 16.43 -7.38 -3.00
N GLU A 217 15.69 -6.54 -3.73
CA GLU A 217 16.10 -5.22 -4.20
C GLU A 217 14.99 -4.20 -3.89
N VAL A 218 15.24 -2.95 -4.24
CA VAL A 218 14.26 -1.86 -4.01
C VAL A 218 12.95 -2.14 -4.76
N ASN A 219 11.84 -2.25 -4.03
CA ASN A 219 10.51 -2.29 -4.65
C ASN A 219 10.24 -0.97 -5.41
N PRO A 220 9.82 -1.02 -6.71
CA PRO A 220 9.14 -2.12 -7.40
C PRO A 220 10.02 -2.97 -8.34
N ILE A 221 11.35 -2.89 -8.30
CA ILE A 221 12.19 -3.64 -9.25
C ILE A 221 11.83 -5.14 -9.27
N PRO A 222 11.82 -5.88 -8.13
CA PRO A 222 11.52 -7.31 -8.17
C PRO A 222 10.09 -7.61 -8.59
N VAL A 223 9.09 -6.87 -8.13
CA VAL A 223 7.69 -7.18 -8.46
C VAL A 223 7.34 -6.92 -9.92
N LYS A 224 7.89 -5.87 -10.55
CA LYS A 224 7.74 -5.64 -12.00
C LYS A 224 8.45 -6.74 -12.80
N THR A 225 9.64 -7.13 -12.36
CA THR A 225 10.37 -8.26 -12.98
C THR A 225 9.57 -9.56 -12.83
N ALA A 226 9.00 -9.84 -11.67
CA ALA A 226 8.14 -11.02 -11.45
C ALA A 226 6.94 -11.04 -12.39
N LEU A 227 6.24 -9.93 -12.57
CA LEU A 227 5.12 -9.84 -13.51
C LEU A 227 5.56 -10.09 -14.95
N ASN A 228 6.71 -9.57 -15.40
CA ASN A 228 7.25 -9.85 -16.72
C ASN A 228 7.62 -11.34 -16.88
N GLU A 229 8.22 -11.99 -15.88
CA GLU A 229 8.52 -13.44 -15.87
C GLU A 229 7.23 -14.29 -15.89
N MET A 230 6.13 -13.80 -15.31
CA MET A 230 4.79 -14.42 -15.38
C MET A 230 4.08 -14.17 -16.74
N GLY A 231 4.69 -13.42 -17.65
CA GLY A 231 4.13 -13.14 -18.98
C GLY A 231 3.25 -11.88 -19.07
N TYR A 232 3.18 -11.08 -18.02
CA TYR A 232 2.51 -9.77 -18.06
C TYR A 232 3.49 -8.70 -18.55
N ALA A 233 3.27 -8.14 -19.72
CA ALA A 233 4.15 -7.14 -20.33
C ALA A 233 4.04 -5.76 -19.62
N VAL A 234 4.49 -5.67 -18.36
CA VAL A 234 4.43 -4.43 -17.56
C VAL A 234 5.62 -3.48 -17.83
N GLY A 235 6.56 -3.89 -18.66
CA GLY A 235 7.71 -3.08 -19.04
C GLY A 235 8.79 -2.95 -17.97
N PRO A 236 9.85 -2.14 -18.24
CA PRO A 236 10.94 -1.87 -17.32
C PRO A 236 10.52 -0.85 -16.25
N CYS A 237 11.32 -0.73 -15.20
CA CYS A 237 11.22 0.39 -14.27
C CYS A 237 11.68 1.70 -14.93
N VAL A 238 11.14 2.83 -14.44
CA VAL A 238 11.56 4.17 -14.85
C VAL A 238 12.77 4.60 -13.99
N ALA A 239 13.78 5.21 -14.62
CA ALA A 239 14.92 5.75 -13.90
C ALA A 239 14.48 6.72 -12.77
N PRO A 240 15.13 6.72 -11.60
CA PRO A 240 16.46 6.14 -11.31
C PRO A 240 16.46 4.63 -11.00
N LEU A 241 15.31 3.96 -11.03
CA LEU A 241 15.28 2.52 -10.90
C LEU A 241 15.79 1.87 -12.20
N CYS A 242 16.32 0.65 -12.09
CA CYS A 242 16.97 -0.05 -13.19
C CYS A 242 16.54 -1.51 -13.24
N GLU A 243 17.12 -2.27 -14.15
CA GLU A 243 16.96 -3.72 -14.23
C GLU A 243 17.54 -4.40 -12.99
N MET A 244 16.97 -5.55 -12.66
CA MET A 244 17.39 -6.40 -11.55
C MET A 244 18.79 -6.96 -11.77
N GLU A 245 19.59 -7.05 -10.71
CA GLU A 245 20.87 -7.72 -10.74
C GLU A 245 20.70 -9.22 -11.06
N PRO A 246 21.58 -9.81 -11.92
CA PRO A 246 21.40 -11.20 -12.36
C PRO A 246 21.27 -12.23 -11.24
N LYS A 247 22.03 -12.06 -10.16
CA LYS A 247 21.95 -12.94 -8.99
C LYS A 247 20.59 -12.88 -8.29
N ASN A 248 20.04 -11.69 -8.16
CA ASN A 248 18.74 -11.48 -7.52
C ASN A 248 17.59 -11.95 -8.42
N LEU A 249 17.75 -11.82 -9.74
CA LEU A 249 16.82 -12.37 -10.73
C LEU A 249 16.69 -13.90 -10.58
N GLU A 250 17.80 -14.63 -10.41
CA GLU A 250 17.75 -16.08 -10.18
C GLU A 250 17.07 -16.43 -8.84
N THR A 251 17.31 -15.63 -7.79
CA THR A 251 16.61 -15.78 -6.51
C THR A 251 15.09 -15.59 -6.70
N LEU A 252 14.68 -14.55 -7.42
CA LEU A 252 13.27 -14.28 -7.71
C LEU A 252 12.63 -15.40 -8.51
N ARG A 253 13.27 -15.85 -9.59
CA ARG A 253 12.79 -16.97 -10.43
C ARG A 253 12.59 -18.25 -9.63
N THR A 254 13.54 -18.55 -8.75
CA THR A 254 13.45 -19.72 -7.86
C THR A 254 12.24 -19.61 -6.95
N ALA A 255 12.03 -18.47 -6.31
CA ALA A 255 10.89 -18.24 -5.43
C ALA A 255 9.54 -18.28 -6.20
N LEU A 256 9.47 -17.72 -7.42
CA LEU A 256 8.28 -17.81 -8.27
C LEU A 256 7.93 -19.26 -8.64
N LYS A 257 8.93 -20.08 -9.00
CA LYS A 257 8.76 -21.51 -9.29
C LYS A 257 8.29 -22.28 -8.05
N ASN A 258 8.96 -22.07 -6.92
CA ASN A 258 8.61 -22.76 -5.66
C ASN A 258 7.19 -22.41 -5.21
N TYR A 259 6.75 -21.19 -5.48
CA TYR A 259 5.39 -20.74 -5.17
C TYR A 259 4.36 -21.14 -6.23
N GLY A 260 4.78 -21.62 -7.40
CA GLY A 260 3.93 -22.11 -8.50
C GLY A 260 3.34 -21.01 -9.38
N LEU A 261 4.05 -19.91 -9.57
CA LEU A 261 3.61 -18.78 -10.40
C LEU A 261 4.21 -18.81 -11.83
N ILE A 262 5.29 -19.56 -12.03
CA ILE A 262 5.93 -19.81 -13.34
C ILE A 262 6.36 -21.27 -13.46
#